data_7b216c6babf83e4cfbb4bac2c2e1ae5b
#
_entry.id   7b216c6babf83e4cfbb4bac2c2e1ae5b
#
_cell.length_a   1.000
_cell.length_b   1.000
_cell.length_c   1.000
_cell.angle_alpha   90.00
_cell.angle_beta   90.00
_cell.angle_gamma   90.00
#
_symmetry.space_group_name_H-M   'P 1'
#
loop_
_entity.id
_entity.type
_entity.pdbx_description
1 polymer ?
#
loop_
_entity_poly.entity_id
_entity_poly.type
_entity_poly.pdbx_seq_one_letter_code
_entity_poly.pdbx_strand_id
1 'polypeptide(L)' 'MIKKGTKVKVLTGKDKNKDGEVIEIDRQNNRAKIKGINMVKKHVKTTKEKKGGIVSKENFIHISNLIIF' A
#
# COMPACT_ATOMS: atom_id res chain seq x y z
N MET A 1 -16.63 -7.94 2.78
CA MET A 1 -15.57 -8.03 1.75
C MET A 1 -14.84 -6.70 1.66
N ILE A 2 -13.52 -6.73 1.55
CA ILE A 2 -12.71 -5.51 1.46
C ILE A 2 -12.89 -4.82 0.10
N LYS A 3 -12.95 -3.50 0.08
CA LYS A 3 -13.06 -2.70 -1.14
C LYS A 3 -12.44 -1.33 -0.94
N LYS A 4 -12.34 -0.55 -2.02
CA LYS A 4 -11.80 0.81 -1.95
C LYS A 4 -12.60 1.65 -0.94
N GLY A 5 -11.87 2.37 -0.10
CA GLY A 5 -12.47 3.19 0.95
C GLY A 5 -12.73 2.46 2.26
N THR A 6 -12.52 1.13 2.30
CA THR A 6 -12.66 0.36 3.53
C THR A 6 -11.50 0.68 4.47
N LYS A 7 -11.80 0.93 5.74
CA LYS A 7 -10.77 1.09 6.76
C LYS A 7 -10.32 -0.25 7.26
N VAL A 8 -9.01 -0.45 7.31
CA VAL A 8 -8.39 -1.71 7.72
C VAL A 8 -7.22 -1.45 8.65
N LYS A 9 -6.86 -2.47 9.39
CA LYS A 9 -5.70 -2.45 10.28
C LYS A 9 -4.71 -3.52 9.84
N VAL A 10 -3.43 -3.20 9.87
CA VAL A 10 -2.38 -4.13 9.49
C VAL A 10 -2.04 -5.04 10.67
N LEU A 11 -2.00 -6.33 10.44
CA LEU A 11 -1.77 -7.33 11.49
C LEU A 11 -0.30 -7.72 11.63
N THR A 12 0.49 -7.56 10.58
CA THR A 12 1.89 -8.04 10.58
C THR A 12 2.81 -7.03 9.89
N GLY A 13 4.11 -7.24 10.06
CA GLY A 13 5.14 -6.46 9.40
C GLY A 13 5.53 -5.20 10.16
N LYS A 14 6.31 -4.34 9.52
CA LYS A 14 6.79 -3.10 10.14
C LYS A 14 5.68 -2.11 10.45
N ASP A 15 4.55 -2.22 9.77
CA ASP A 15 3.39 -1.35 9.99
C ASP A 15 2.31 -2.01 10.86
N LYS A 16 2.69 -3.03 11.60
CA LYS A 16 1.77 -3.73 12.51
C LYS A 16 1.05 -2.75 13.42
N ASN A 17 -0.25 -2.96 13.60
CA ASN A 17 -1.14 -2.13 14.42
C ASN A 17 -1.42 -0.73 13.85
N LYS A 18 -0.96 -0.44 12.65
CA LYS A 18 -1.34 0.79 11.96
C LYS A 18 -2.63 0.56 11.19
N ASP A 19 -3.45 1.59 11.10
CA ASP A 19 -4.69 1.55 10.34
C ASP A 19 -4.63 2.53 9.17
N GLY A 20 -5.45 2.26 8.18
CA GLY A 20 -5.52 3.10 7.01
C GLY A 20 -6.70 2.74 6.14
N GLU A 21 -6.84 3.46 5.04
CA GLU A 21 -7.93 3.28 4.10
C GLU A 21 -7.43 2.58 2.84
N VAL A 22 -8.20 1.64 2.35
CA VAL A 22 -7.87 0.94 1.10
C VAL A 22 -8.00 1.89 -0.07
N ILE A 23 -6.93 2.06 -0.83
CA ILE A 23 -6.90 2.92 -2.00
C ILE A 23 -6.93 2.13 -3.30
N GLU A 24 -6.51 0.87 -3.27
CA GLU A 24 -6.51 0.01 -4.45
C GLU A 24 -6.59 -1.45 -4.02
N ILE A 25 -7.26 -2.27 -4.81
CA ILE A 25 -7.42 -3.70 -4.55
C ILE A 25 -6.99 -4.49 -5.78
N ASP A 26 -6.15 -5.50 -5.54
CA ASP A 26 -5.80 -6.52 -6.54
C ASP A 26 -6.47 -7.82 -6.13
N ARG A 27 -7.67 -8.03 -6.64
CA ARG A 27 -8.48 -9.21 -6.27
C ARG A 27 -7.88 -10.51 -6.79
N GLN A 28 -7.20 -10.43 -7.92
CA GLN A 28 -6.59 -11.60 -8.53
C GLN A 28 -5.51 -12.21 -7.65
N ASN A 29 -4.75 -11.36 -6.95
CA ASN A 29 -3.66 -11.79 -6.08
C ASN A 29 -4.00 -11.65 -4.59
N ASN A 30 -5.24 -11.33 -4.25
CA ASN A 30 -5.72 -11.17 -2.87
C ASN A 30 -4.87 -10.20 -2.07
N ARG A 31 -4.63 -9.01 -2.61
CA ARG A 31 -3.84 -7.98 -1.93
C ARG A 31 -4.43 -6.61 -2.18
N ALA A 32 -4.06 -5.66 -1.34
CA ALA A 32 -4.58 -4.30 -1.41
C ALA A 32 -3.51 -3.29 -1.02
N LYS A 33 -3.63 -2.07 -1.56
CA LYS A 33 -2.82 -0.92 -1.15
C LYS A 33 -3.58 -0.14 -0.10
N ILE A 34 -2.89 0.22 0.96
CA ILE A 34 -3.46 0.99 2.06
C ILE A 34 -2.75 2.34 2.11
N LYS A 35 -3.52 3.40 2.19
CA LYS A 35 -3.00 4.77 2.20
C LYS A 35 -2.01 4.99 3.35
N GLY A 36 -0.79 5.42 3.01
CA GLY A 36 0.24 5.72 4.00
C GLY A 36 0.86 4.51 4.68
N ILE A 37 0.54 3.30 4.24
CA ILE A 37 1.04 2.06 4.85
C ILE A 37 1.84 1.26 3.84
N ASN A 38 2.82 0.51 4.33
CA ASN A 38 3.71 -0.31 3.52
C ASN A 38 4.38 0.49 2.40
N MET A 39 4.83 1.70 2.77
CA MET A 39 5.51 2.58 1.83
C MET A 39 6.86 2.00 1.43
N VAL A 40 7.14 2.01 0.15
CA VAL A 40 8.44 1.62 -0.38
C VAL A 40 9.05 2.76 -1.15
N LYS A 41 10.37 2.89 -1.08
CA LYS A 41 11.10 3.90 -1.84
C LYS A 41 11.55 3.29 -3.16
N LYS A 42 11.22 3.96 -4.24
CA LYS A 42 11.61 3.53 -5.58
C LYS A 42 12.47 4.59 -6.25
N HIS A 43 13.54 4.13 -6.90
CA HIS A 43 14.33 5.01 -7.75
C HIS A 43 13.60 5.25 -9.06
N VAL A 44 13.48 6.51 -9.41
CA VAL A 44 12.89 6.91 -10.68
C VAL A 44 14.03 7.27 -11.63
N LYS A 45 14.03 6.69 -12.81
CA LYS A 45 15.05 7.00 -13.82
C LYS A 45 14.94 8.45 -14.28
N THR A 46 16.09 9.10 -14.43
CA THR A 46 16.15 10.44 -14.99
C THR A 46 15.71 10.41 -16.45
N THR A 47 14.79 11.29 -16.79
CA THR A 47 14.33 11.46 -18.16
C THR A 47 14.62 12.89 -18.62
N LYS A 48 14.42 13.16 -19.90
CA LYS A 48 14.61 14.52 -20.44
C LYS A 48 13.71 15.55 -19.75
N GLU A 49 12.56 15.13 -19.27
CA GLU A 49 11.57 16.02 -18.70
C GLU A 49 11.55 16.02 -17.18
N LYS A 50 12.10 14.98 -16.55
CA LYS A 50 12.07 14.82 -15.10
C LYS A 50 13.43 14.41 -14.59
N LYS A 51 13.80 15.01 -13.46
CA LYS A 51 14.98 14.56 -12.74
C LYS A 51 14.65 13.24 -12.05
N GLY A 52 15.56 12.31 -12.07
CA GLY A 52 15.43 11.07 -11.29
C GLY A 52 15.45 11.37 -9.80
N GLY A 53 15.01 10.43 -9.01
CA GLY A 53 14.98 10.60 -7.57
C GLY A 53 14.37 9.39 -6.89
N ILE A 54 14.13 9.54 -5.60
CA ILE A 54 13.49 8.52 -4.78
C ILE A 54 12.06 8.94 -4.51
N VAL A 55 11.10 8.10 -4.89
CA VAL A 55 9.68 8.35 -4.67
C VAL A 55 9.15 7.27 -3.74
N SER A 56 8.42 7.68 -2.70
CA SER A 56 7.76 6.75 -1.80
C SER A 56 6.36 6.45 -2.33
N LYS A 57 6.04 5.17 -2.44
CA LYS A 57 4.72 4.72 -2.90
C LYS A 57 4.24 3.59 -2.01
N GLU A 58 2.93 3.52 -1.84
CA GLU A 58 2.32 2.39 -1.16
C GLU A 58 2.55 1.12 -1.97
N ASN A 59 2.84 0.03 -1.29
CA ASN A 59 2.95 -1.28 -1.90
C ASN A 59 1.78 -2.16 -1.45
N PHE A 60 1.48 -3.21 -2.22
CA PHE A 60 0.41 -4.12 -1.89
C PHE A 60 0.70 -4.90 -0.62
N ILE A 61 -0.35 -5.14 0.17
CA ILE A 61 -0.32 -5.99 1.34
C ILE A 61 -1.35 -7.10 1.12
N HIS A 62 -0.97 -8.33 1.43
CA HIS A 62 -1.90 -9.46 1.31
C HIS A 62 -3.09 -9.24 2.23
N ILE A 63 -4.29 -9.53 1.72
CA ILE A 63 -5.54 -9.26 2.45
C ILE A 63 -5.60 -10.03 3.77
N SER A 64 -5.00 -11.22 3.84
CA SER A 64 -4.93 -11.99 5.10
C SER A 64 -4.21 -11.27 6.23
N ASN A 65 -3.36 -10.28 5.89
CA ASN A 65 -2.65 -9.47 6.88
C ASN A 65 -3.43 -8.23 7.31
N LEU A 66 -4.66 -8.10 6.85
CA LEU A 66 -5.51 -6.94 7.12
C LEU A 66 -6.75 -7.37 7.86
N ILE A 67 -7.22 -6.51 8.76
CA ILE A 67 -8.50 -6.71 9.44
C ILE A 67 -9.37 -5.50 9.18
N ILE A 68 -10.64 -5.74 8.88
CA ILE A 68 -11.61 -4.68 8.63
C ILE A 68 -12.15 -4.19 9.96
N PHE A 69 -12.21 -2.87 10.13
CA PHE A 69 -12.82 -2.28 11.31
C PHE A 69 -14.34 -2.45 11.30
#